data_ca0b8b00019146ed3cc33da0f31fde09
#
_entry.id   ca0b8b00019146ed3cc33da0f31fde09
#
_cell.length_a   1.000
_cell.length_b   1.000
_cell.length_c   1.000
_cell.angle_alpha   90.00
_cell.angle_beta   90.00
_cell.angle_gamma   90.00
#
_symmetry.space_group_name_H-M   'P 1'
#
loop_
_entity.id
_entity.type
_entity.pdbx_description
1 polymer ?
#
loop_
_entity_poly.entity_id
_entity_poly.type
_entity_poly.pdbx_seq_one_letter_code
_entity_poly.pdbx_strand_id
1 'polypeptide(L)'
;YDLDSAALGFETRWNYQGTAALIQPFVQWKWRISDQMDFTAGVHAQYFTLTNSVSPFEPRLGWKYKMGNGQAISAGGGLHSMIQPYYTYAYQYLDGKPGNMNMDFSRSAHSGIGYEKSFNKGFNIKTEAYYQYLYNIPVTIAPSSFSMINVGSGFSRLFIDSLQNTGDGYNYGLELTIQKYFDKSFFFLFSGTVYNSQYRGSDSIWRNTSYNGNYVVNFLGGKEFKVGERSVIGIGGKVTAAGGKRYGLVDIETSTAMKEIIFQDSMFNDLQFPDYFRADLKISWRKNDDRV
;
A
#
# COMPACT_ATOMS: atom_id res chain seq x y z
N TYR A 1 -2.49 -2.02 -27.70
CA TYR A 1 -2.33 -1.99 -29.17
C TYR A 1 -1.18 -1.04 -29.47
N ASP A 2 -0.08 -1.61 -29.89
CA ASP A 2 1.06 -0.86 -30.38
C ASP A 2 0.75 -0.45 -31.82
N LEU A 3 0.71 0.84 -32.12
CA LEU A 3 0.36 1.32 -33.46
C LEU A 3 1.43 0.93 -34.52
N ASP A 4 2.65 0.66 -34.09
CA ASP A 4 3.70 0.16 -34.98
C ASP A 4 3.57 -1.33 -35.32
N SER A 5 2.86 -2.10 -34.52
CA SER A 5 2.53 -3.50 -34.83
C SER A 5 1.49 -3.64 -35.94
N ALA A 6 0.76 -2.59 -36.30
CA ALA A 6 -0.19 -2.62 -37.40
C ALA A 6 0.48 -2.90 -38.77
N ALA A 7 1.77 -2.58 -38.90
CA ALA A 7 2.55 -2.89 -40.10
C ALA A 7 3.15 -4.31 -40.11
N LEU A 8 3.27 -4.93 -38.93
CA LEU A 8 3.87 -6.28 -38.74
C LEU A 8 2.82 -7.35 -38.39
N GLY A 9 1.54 -7.00 -38.17
CA GLY A 9 0.50 -7.88 -37.70
C GLY A 9 0.32 -7.84 -36.18
N PHE A 10 -0.78 -8.44 -35.69
CA PHE A 10 -1.06 -8.52 -34.25
C PHE A 10 -0.14 -9.57 -33.61
N GLU A 11 0.60 -9.18 -32.57
CA GLU A 11 1.38 -10.06 -31.75
C GLU A 11 0.63 -10.42 -30.46
N THR A 12 0.60 -11.70 -30.13
CA THR A 12 0.02 -12.18 -28.88
C THR A 12 1.06 -12.08 -27.77
N ARG A 13 0.90 -11.12 -26.86
CA ARG A 13 1.79 -10.96 -25.70
C ARG A 13 1.30 -11.68 -24.45
N TRP A 14 0.03 -12.00 -24.37
CA TRP A 14 -0.60 -12.75 -23.28
C TRP A 14 -1.54 -13.78 -23.84
N ASN A 15 -1.29 -15.01 -23.50
CA ASN A 15 -2.20 -16.10 -23.80
C ASN A 15 -2.05 -17.18 -22.72
N TYR A 16 -3.12 -17.37 -21.96
CA TYR A 16 -3.19 -18.45 -20.98
C TYR A 16 -4.62 -18.93 -20.84
N GLN A 17 -4.79 -20.22 -20.94
CA GLN A 17 -6.05 -20.89 -20.64
C GLN A 17 -5.75 -22.04 -19.69
N GLY A 18 -6.32 -21.97 -18.49
CA GLY A 18 -6.08 -22.99 -17.46
C GLY A 18 -6.66 -22.58 -16.12
N THR A 19 -6.45 -23.43 -15.12
CA THR A 19 -6.87 -23.22 -13.74
C THR A 19 -5.64 -23.01 -12.86
N ALA A 20 -5.69 -22.02 -12.00
CA ALA A 20 -4.67 -21.78 -10.98
C ALA A 20 -5.33 -21.74 -9.60
N ALA A 21 -4.66 -22.28 -8.60
CA ALA A 21 -5.09 -22.24 -7.21
C ALA A 21 -3.97 -21.67 -6.32
N LEU A 22 -4.34 -20.83 -5.37
CA LEU A 22 -3.47 -20.40 -4.28
C LEU A 22 -3.97 -21.03 -2.99
N ILE A 23 -3.18 -21.93 -2.42
CA ILE A 23 -3.50 -22.65 -1.18
C ILE A 23 -2.73 -21.98 -0.05
N GLN A 24 -3.44 -21.56 1.02
CA GLN A 24 -2.90 -20.70 2.07
C GLN A 24 -3.25 -21.25 3.48
N PRO A 25 -2.58 -22.29 3.96
CA PRO A 25 -2.75 -22.75 5.33
C PRO A 25 -2.16 -21.75 6.34
N PHE A 26 -2.85 -21.56 7.45
CA PHE A 26 -2.36 -20.76 8.55
C PHE A 26 -2.77 -21.31 9.91
N VAL A 27 -1.96 -21.00 10.92
CA VAL A 27 -2.27 -21.22 12.33
C VAL A 27 -1.94 -19.96 13.09
N GLN A 28 -2.85 -19.52 13.95
CA GLN A 28 -2.65 -18.37 14.81
C GLN A 28 -3.05 -18.72 16.23
N TRP A 29 -2.21 -18.35 17.17
CA TRP A 29 -2.44 -18.49 18.58
C TRP A 29 -2.34 -17.15 19.29
N LYS A 30 -3.37 -16.80 20.06
CA LYS A 30 -3.39 -15.64 20.93
C LYS A 30 -3.34 -16.10 22.38
N TRP A 31 -2.34 -15.61 23.10
CA TRP A 31 -2.13 -15.92 24.49
C TRP A 31 -2.23 -14.66 25.34
N ARG A 32 -3.21 -14.63 26.23
CA ARG A 32 -3.31 -13.60 27.27
C ARG A 32 -2.47 -14.06 28.46
N ILE A 33 -1.25 -13.55 28.58
CA ILE A 33 -0.31 -13.89 29.65
C ILE A 33 -0.80 -13.32 30.98
N SER A 34 -1.40 -12.12 30.96
CA SER A 34 -2.03 -11.45 32.09
C SER A 34 -3.11 -10.48 31.61
N ASP A 35 -3.84 -9.82 32.52
CA ASP A 35 -4.78 -8.77 32.16
C ASP A 35 -4.12 -7.57 31.48
N GLN A 36 -2.81 -7.44 31.64
CA GLN A 36 -2.01 -6.35 31.07
C GLN A 36 -1.26 -6.77 29.81
N MET A 37 -1.04 -8.06 29.56
CA MET A 37 -0.15 -8.52 28.51
C MET A 37 -0.79 -9.55 27.59
N ASP A 38 -0.91 -9.18 26.33
CA ASP A 38 -1.35 -10.06 25.25
C ASP A 38 -0.16 -10.37 24.32
N PHE A 39 -0.03 -11.63 23.92
CA PHE A 39 0.91 -12.11 22.92
C PHE A 39 0.16 -12.84 21.82
N THR A 40 0.55 -12.62 20.57
CA THR A 40 0.01 -13.32 19.42
C THR A 40 1.15 -13.89 18.61
N ALA A 41 1.11 -15.17 18.30
CA ALA A 41 2.03 -15.81 17.36
C ALA A 41 1.22 -16.51 16.27
N GLY A 42 1.72 -16.47 15.07
CA GLY A 42 1.12 -17.15 13.93
C GLY A 42 2.16 -17.60 12.93
N VAL A 43 1.78 -18.57 12.13
CA VAL A 43 2.55 -19.01 10.97
C VAL A 43 1.59 -19.19 9.80
N HIS A 44 2.03 -18.78 8.64
CA HIS A 44 1.33 -18.90 7.37
C HIS A 44 2.28 -19.48 6.33
N ALA A 45 1.75 -20.18 5.34
CA ALA A 45 2.48 -20.65 4.19
C ALA A 45 1.59 -20.57 2.95
N GLN A 46 2.17 -20.54 1.78
CA GLN A 46 1.43 -20.47 0.52
C GLN A 46 2.00 -21.47 -0.49
N TYR A 47 1.12 -22.08 -1.28
CA TYR A 47 1.47 -22.86 -2.44
C TYR A 47 0.67 -22.37 -3.64
N PHE A 48 1.35 -21.97 -4.70
CA PHE A 48 0.75 -21.49 -5.92
C PHE A 48 0.94 -22.50 -7.06
N THR A 49 -0.17 -23.07 -7.52
CA THR A 49 -0.12 -24.19 -8.48
C THR A 49 0.34 -23.78 -9.88
N LEU A 50 0.15 -22.51 -10.27
CA LEU A 50 0.50 -22.04 -11.61
C LEU A 50 2.02 -22.11 -11.87
N THR A 51 2.81 -21.70 -10.89
CA THR A 51 4.29 -21.68 -10.96
C THR A 51 4.92 -22.81 -10.18
N ASN A 52 4.12 -23.66 -9.52
CA ASN A 52 4.59 -24.70 -8.59
C ASN A 52 5.50 -24.13 -7.47
N SER A 53 5.24 -22.90 -7.04
CA SER A 53 6.04 -22.19 -6.05
C SER A 53 5.46 -22.36 -4.64
N VAL A 54 6.34 -22.45 -3.65
CA VAL A 54 6.00 -22.50 -2.22
C VAL A 54 6.61 -21.28 -1.54
N SER A 55 5.81 -20.54 -0.76
CA SER A 55 6.37 -19.50 0.09
C SER A 55 7.18 -20.12 1.23
N PRO A 56 8.17 -19.43 1.82
CA PRO A 56 8.74 -19.86 3.09
C PRO A 56 7.65 -19.82 4.19
N PHE A 57 7.94 -20.41 5.34
CA PHE A 57 7.13 -20.16 6.53
C PHE A 57 7.16 -18.67 6.87
N GLU A 58 5.98 -18.10 7.06
CA GLU A 58 5.76 -16.70 7.32
C GLU A 58 5.35 -16.51 8.78
N PRO A 59 6.32 -16.44 9.73
CA PRO A 59 6.02 -16.18 11.12
C PRO A 59 5.50 -14.76 11.29
N ARG A 60 4.55 -14.60 12.21
CA ARG A 60 3.96 -13.32 12.61
C ARG A 60 3.90 -13.28 14.13
N LEU A 61 4.44 -12.22 14.71
CA LEU A 61 4.50 -12.01 16.13
C LEU A 61 3.88 -10.66 16.48
N GLY A 62 3.12 -10.61 17.54
CA GLY A 62 2.54 -9.39 18.08
C GLY A 62 2.54 -9.43 19.60
N TRP A 63 2.85 -8.32 20.20
CA TRP A 63 2.85 -8.14 21.64
C TRP A 63 2.19 -6.81 21.99
N LYS A 64 1.36 -6.80 23.03
CA LYS A 64 0.75 -5.60 23.60
C LYS A 64 0.84 -5.63 25.11
N TYR A 65 1.29 -4.52 25.69
CA TYR A 65 1.35 -4.32 27.13
C TYR A 65 0.56 -3.07 27.55
N LYS A 66 -0.39 -3.26 28.45
CA LYS A 66 -1.20 -2.19 29.04
C LYS A 66 -0.52 -1.73 30.34
N MET A 67 0.03 -0.51 30.32
CA MET A 67 0.77 0.07 31.45
C MET A 67 -0.12 0.67 32.54
N GLY A 68 -1.42 0.61 32.41
CA GLY A 68 -2.38 1.30 33.27
C GLY A 68 -2.65 2.75 32.83
N ASN A 69 -3.57 3.42 33.51
CA ASN A 69 -3.98 4.81 33.20
C ASN A 69 -4.31 5.07 31.72
N GLY A 70 -4.87 4.06 31.03
CA GLY A 70 -5.22 4.13 29.61
C GLY A 70 -4.03 4.14 28.66
N GLN A 71 -2.85 3.74 29.10
CA GLN A 71 -1.64 3.64 28.26
C GLN A 71 -1.38 2.22 27.82
N ALA A 72 -0.89 2.05 26.60
CA ALA A 72 -0.42 0.76 26.09
C ALA A 72 0.75 0.95 25.13
N ILE A 73 1.67 -0.01 25.14
CA ILE A 73 2.72 -0.19 24.15
C ILE A 73 2.42 -1.45 23.36
N SER A 74 2.71 -1.44 22.06
CA SER A 74 2.62 -2.61 21.21
C SER A 74 3.84 -2.73 20.32
N ALA A 75 4.23 -3.95 20.00
CA ALA A 75 5.26 -4.23 19.02
C ALA A 75 4.82 -5.46 18.21
N GLY A 76 5.19 -5.51 16.96
CA GLY A 76 4.89 -6.64 16.11
C GLY A 76 5.75 -6.66 14.86
N GLY A 77 5.76 -7.81 14.22
CA GLY A 77 6.45 -8.00 12.96
C GLY A 77 6.15 -9.35 12.36
N GLY A 78 6.55 -9.52 11.11
CA GLY A 78 6.32 -10.77 10.42
C GLY A 78 6.89 -10.79 9.02
N LEU A 79 6.89 -12.00 8.46
CA LEU A 79 7.19 -12.25 7.06
C LEU A 79 5.90 -12.45 6.28
N HIS A 80 5.87 -11.94 5.06
CA HIS A 80 4.73 -12.07 4.15
C HIS A 80 5.23 -12.36 2.74
N SER A 81 4.44 -13.11 2.00
CA SER A 81 4.67 -13.36 0.58
C SER A 81 3.42 -13.02 -0.21
N MET A 82 3.58 -12.63 -1.46
CA MET A 82 2.50 -12.27 -2.37
C MET A 82 2.81 -12.77 -3.79
N ILE A 83 1.82 -13.33 -4.46
CA ILE A 83 1.88 -13.59 -5.91
C ILE A 83 1.74 -12.29 -6.68
N GLN A 84 2.16 -12.31 -7.95
CA GLN A 84 1.89 -11.20 -8.87
C GLN A 84 0.47 -11.30 -9.44
N PRO A 85 -0.05 -10.23 -10.06
CA PRO A 85 -1.27 -10.32 -10.85
C PRO A 85 -1.16 -11.41 -11.92
N TYR A 86 -2.23 -12.18 -12.14
CA TYR A 86 -2.20 -13.35 -13.02
C TYR A 86 -1.70 -13.07 -14.45
N TYR A 87 -2.02 -11.91 -15.01
CA TYR A 87 -1.56 -11.52 -16.35
C TYR A 87 -0.03 -11.43 -16.46
N THR A 88 0.68 -11.20 -15.35
CA THR A 88 2.14 -11.15 -15.32
C THR A 88 2.77 -12.50 -15.68
N TYR A 89 2.14 -13.58 -15.21
CA TYR A 89 2.60 -14.95 -15.51
C TYR A 89 2.27 -15.38 -16.93
N ALA A 90 1.19 -14.84 -17.52
CA ALA A 90 0.71 -15.19 -18.85
C ALA A 90 1.47 -14.50 -20.00
N TYR A 91 2.52 -13.74 -19.69
CA TYR A 91 3.38 -13.14 -20.70
C TYR A 91 4.01 -14.19 -21.61
N GLN A 92 4.03 -13.90 -22.92
CA GLN A 92 4.64 -14.76 -23.92
C GLN A 92 5.67 -13.98 -24.74
N TYR A 93 6.78 -14.65 -25.05
CA TYR A 93 7.71 -14.20 -26.06
C TYR A 93 7.08 -14.28 -27.46
N LEU A 94 7.71 -13.63 -28.44
CA LEU A 94 7.28 -13.68 -29.86
C LEU A 94 7.23 -15.10 -30.42
N ASP A 95 8.04 -16.03 -29.90
CA ASP A 95 8.02 -17.44 -30.26
C ASP A 95 6.93 -18.26 -29.55
N GLY A 96 6.07 -17.59 -28.78
CA GLY A 96 4.95 -18.20 -28.04
C GLY A 96 5.34 -18.88 -26.73
N LYS A 97 6.61 -18.86 -26.33
CA LYS A 97 7.04 -19.43 -25.05
C LYS A 97 6.65 -18.55 -23.86
N PRO A 98 6.26 -19.15 -22.72
CA PRO A 98 5.95 -18.39 -21.53
C PRO A 98 7.23 -17.73 -20.96
N GLY A 99 7.16 -16.44 -20.67
CA GLY A 99 8.30 -15.66 -20.20
C GLY A 99 8.43 -15.58 -18.67
N ASN A 100 7.31 -15.69 -17.93
CA ASN A 100 7.29 -15.38 -16.50
C ASN A 100 6.76 -16.52 -15.60
N MET A 101 6.67 -17.76 -16.12
CA MET A 101 6.17 -18.91 -15.35
C MET A 101 7.12 -19.37 -14.23
N ASN A 102 8.36 -18.90 -14.22
CA ASN A 102 9.36 -19.26 -13.20
C ASN A 102 9.46 -18.24 -12.07
N MET A 103 8.56 -17.25 -12.03
CA MET A 103 8.58 -16.27 -10.96
C MET A 103 8.16 -16.86 -9.60
N ASP A 104 8.90 -16.48 -8.57
CA ASP A 104 8.61 -16.79 -7.17
C ASP A 104 7.74 -15.70 -6.53
N PHE A 105 7.34 -15.89 -5.28
CA PHE A 105 6.65 -14.90 -4.47
C PHE A 105 7.51 -13.66 -4.24
N SER A 106 6.90 -12.48 -4.37
CA SER A 106 7.42 -11.27 -3.74
C SER A 106 7.30 -11.38 -2.24
N ARG A 107 8.29 -10.89 -1.49
CA ARG A 107 8.39 -11.07 -0.05
C ARG A 107 8.55 -9.75 0.68
N SER A 108 8.06 -9.72 1.92
CA SER A 108 8.16 -8.58 2.80
C SER A 108 8.48 -9.03 4.22
N ALA A 109 9.48 -8.39 4.84
CA ALA A 109 9.70 -8.42 6.27
C ALA A 109 9.30 -7.06 6.84
N HIS A 110 8.38 -7.05 7.82
CA HIS A 110 7.97 -5.79 8.44
C HIS A 110 8.00 -5.87 9.95
N SER A 111 8.19 -4.73 10.59
CA SER A 111 8.13 -4.55 12.03
C SER A 111 7.55 -3.18 12.37
N GLY A 112 6.93 -3.08 13.53
CA GLY A 112 6.39 -1.82 14.04
C GLY A 112 6.36 -1.80 15.56
N ILE A 113 6.41 -0.60 16.10
CA ILE A 113 6.25 -0.32 17.52
C ILE A 113 5.22 0.82 17.65
N GLY A 114 4.27 0.65 18.57
CA GLY A 114 3.20 1.60 18.79
C GLY A 114 3.05 1.98 20.26
N TYR A 115 2.62 3.21 20.48
CA TYR A 115 2.17 3.71 21.77
C TYR A 115 0.77 4.28 21.64
N GLU A 116 -0.08 3.97 22.61
CA GLU A 116 -1.46 4.43 22.69
C GLU A 116 -1.74 5.02 24.07
N LYS A 117 -2.43 6.15 24.09
CA LYS A 117 -2.93 6.78 25.32
C LYS A 117 -4.39 7.14 25.13
N SER A 118 -5.24 6.49 25.92
CA SER A 118 -6.65 6.82 26.08
C SER A 118 -6.82 7.72 27.28
N PHE A 119 -7.53 8.84 27.09
CA PHE A 119 -7.88 9.79 28.12
C PHE A 119 -9.38 9.69 28.45
N ASN A 120 -9.78 10.31 29.53
CA ASN A 120 -11.19 10.47 29.84
C ASN A 120 -11.94 11.23 28.74
N LYS A 121 -13.25 11.06 28.66
CA LYS A 121 -14.14 11.73 27.70
C LYS A 121 -13.90 11.37 26.24
N GLY A 122 -13.42 10.14 25.98
CA GLY A 122 -13.29 9.61 24.63
C GLY A 122 -12.21 10.25 23.77
N PHE A 123 -11.15 10.78 24.38
CA PHE A 123 -9.98 11.26 23.66
C PHE A 123 -8.89 10.19 23.63
N ASN A 124 -8.30 9.94 22.46
CA ASN A 124 -7.27 8.94 22.25
C ASN A 124 -6.15 9.48 21.36
N ILE A 125 -4.90 9.15 21.72
CA ILE A 125 -3.70 9.41 20.91
C ILE A 125 -3.03 8.08 20.65
N LYS A 126 -2.70 7.81 19.39
CA LYS A 126 -1.90 6.66 18.95
C LYS A 126 -0.75 7.15 18.10
N THR A 127 0.45 6.66 18.36
CA THR A 127 1.63 6.84 17.49
C THR A 127 2.22 5.49 17.17
N GLU A 128 2.75 5.35 15.95
CA GLU A 128 3.35 4.10 15.47
C GLU A 128 4.53 4.42 14.57
N ALA A 129 5.67 3.76 14.82
CA ALA A 129 6.80 3.75 13.92
C ALA A 129 6.90 2.37 13.26
N TYR A 130 7.15 2.32 11.96
CA TYR A 130 7.25 1.08 11.22
C TYR A 130 8.44 1.07 10.26
N TYR A 131 8.90 -0.15 9.97
CA TYR A 131 9.87 -0.45 8.94
C TYR A 131 9.46 -1.70 8.17
N GLN A 132 9.56 -1.64 6.84
CA GLN A 132 9.27 -2.74 5.94
C GLN A 132 10.40 -2.87 4.91
N TYR A 133 10.94 -4.07 4.78
CA TYR A 133 11.88 -4.43 3.72
C TYR A 133 11.19 -5.39 2.74
N LEU A 134 11.22 -5.02 1.46
CA LEU A 134 10.65 -5.77 0.35
C LEU A 134 11.77 -6.43 -0.43
N TYR A 135 11.63 -7.70 -0.76
CA TYR A 135 12.66 -8.45 -1.50
C TYR A 135 12.02 -9.51 -2.39
N ASN A 136 12.81 -10.10 -3.28
CA ASN A 136 12.30 -10.97 -4.34
C ASN A 136 11.23 -10.27 -5.21
N ILE A 137 11.37 -8.98 -5.44
CA ILE A 137 10.43 -8.23 -6.26
C ILE A 137 10.78 -8.45 -7.72
N PRO A 138 9.79 -8.75 -8.60
CA PRO A 138 10.06 -8.88 -10.01
C PRO A 138 10.52 -7.57 -10.64
N VAL A 139 11.62 -7.66 -11.36
CA VAL A 139 12.25 -6.60 -12.17
C VAL A 139 12.61 -7.19 -13.53
N THR A 140 12.90 -6.37 -14.52
CA THR A 140 13.34 -6.84 -15.85
C THR A 140 14.68 -7.58 -15.77
N ILE A 141 14.92 -8.50 -16.70
CA ILE A 141 16.22 -9.20 -16.80
C ILE A 141 17.31 -8.22 -17.27
N ALA A 142 17.01 -7.39 -18.28
CA ALA A 142 17.90 -6.33 -18.71
C ALA A 142 17.97 -5.23 -17.64
N PRO A 143 19.14 -4.63 -17.38
CA PRO A 143 19.28 -3.55 -16.42
C PRO A 143 18.35 -2.37 -16.74
N SER A 144 17.46 -2.04 -15.80
CA SER A 144 16.51 -0.91 -15.94
C SER A 144 15.98 -0.44 -14.59
N SER A 145 15.28 0.69 -14.61
CA SER A 145 14.54 1.24 -13.47
C SER A 145 13.23 0.49 -13.15
N PHE A 146 12.81 -0.43 -14.01
CA PHE A 146 11.53 -1.12 -13.86
C PHE A 146 11.48 -2.00 -12.61
N SER A 147 10.38 -1.91 -11.86
CA SER A 147 10.06 -2.80 -10.74
C SER A 147 8.56 -2.95 -10.56
N MET A 148 8.09 -4.15 -10.29
CA MET A 148 6.68 -4.44 -9.98
C MET A 148 6.15 -3.69 -8.75
N ILE A 149 7.01 -3.12 -7.89
CA ILE A 149 6.62 -2.25 -6.77
C ILE A 149 5.81 -1.04 -7.25
N ASN A 150 6.11 -0.50 -8.42
CA ASN A 150 5.48 0.70 -8.96
C ASN A 150 4.21 0.42 -9.78
N VAL A 151 3.89 -0.85 -10.01
CA VAL A 151 2.72 -1.25 -10.79
C VAL A 151 1.42 -0.86 -10.10
N GLY A 152 0.47 -0.33 -10.89
CA GLY A 152 -0.80 0.18 -10.37
C GLY A 152 -0.79 1.65 -9.98
N SER A 153 0.34 2.36 -10.12
CA SER A 153 0.41 3.82 -9.91
C SER A 153 -0.34 4.64 -10.97
N GLY A 154 -0.58 4.05 -12.14
CA GLY A 154 -1.30 4.64 -13.28
C GLY A 154 -2.40 3.72 -13.80
N PHE A 155 -3.19 4.22 -14.76
CA PHE A 155 -4.27 3.47 -15.42
C PHE A 155 -3.81 2.72 -16.68
N SER A 156 -2.55 2.84 -17.09
CA SER A 156 -2.02 2.15 -18.26
C SER A 156 -1.96 0.65 -18.02
N ARG A 157 -2.28 -0.14 -19.04
CA ARG A 157 -1.96 -1.57 -19.03
C ARG A 157 -0.45 -1.71 -19.05
N LEU A 158 0.04 -2.56 -18.17
CA LEU A 158 1.45 -2.86 -18.11
C LEU A 158 1.78 -3.88 -19.21
N PHE A 159 2.57 -3.47 -20.18
CA PHE A 159 3.24 -4.39 -21.10
C PHE A 159 4.48 -4.88 -20.38
N ILE A 160 4.38 -6.08 -19.82
CA ILE A 160 5.46 -6.69 -19.04
C ILE A 160 6.33 -7.47 -19.98
N ASP A 161 7.62 -7.31 -19.84
CA ASP A 161 8.64 -8.13 -20.46
C ASP A 161 8.97 -9.35 -19.56
N SER A 162 9.99 -10.07 -19.88
CA SER A 162 10.55 -11.12 -19.06
C SER A 162 11.11 -10.58 -17.75
N LEU A 163 10.69 -11.19 -16.64
CA LEU A 163 11.00 -10.74 -15.29
C LEU A 163 11.80 -11.76 -14.49
N GLN A 164 12.53 -11.27 -13.50
CA GLN A 164 13.25 -12.04 -12.50
C GLN A 164 13.03 -11.45 -11.09
N ASN A 165 13.03 -12.30 -10.05
CA ASN A 165 12.80 -11.90 -8.67
C ASN A 165 14.07 -11.42 -7.97
N THR A 166 14.68 -10.34 -8.42
CA THR A 166 15.95 -9.80 -7.88
C THR A 166 15.85 -8.37 -7.35
N GLY A 167 14.70 -7.72 -7.54
CA GLY A 167 14.45 -6.37 -7.03
C GLY A 167 14.15 -6.37 -5.54
N ASP A 168 14.37 -5.22 -4.92
CA ASP A 168 14.03 -4.96 -3.53
C ASP A 168 13.60 -3.51 -3.29
N GLY A 169 13.17 -3.24 -2.07
CA GLY A 169 12.73 -1.93 -1.66
C GLY A 169 12.55 -1.85 -0.15
N TYR A 170 12.32 -0.66 0.36
CA TYR A 170 12.00 -0.46 1.76
C TYR A 170 11.04 0.71 1.96
N ASN A 171 10.26 0.60 3.01
CA ASN A 171 9.38 1.65 3.51
C ASN A 171 9.62 1.83 4.99
N TYR A 172 9.64 3.07 5.46
CA TYR A 172 9.58 3.38 6.87
C TYR A 172 8.82 4.68 7.11
N GLY A 173 8.25 4.80 8.29
CA GLY A 173 7.47 5.98 8.61
C GLY A 173 7.06 6.06 10.06
N LEU A 174 6.49 7.22 10.39
CA LEU A 174 5.90 7.54 11.67
C LEU A 174 4.45 7.98 11.44
N GLU A 175 3.54 7.37 12.16
CA GLU A 175 2.11 7.70 12.14
C GLU A 175 1.68 8.32 13.47
N LEU A 176 0.81 9.32 13.40
CA LEU A 176 0.14 9.94 14.55
C LEU A 176 -1.37 9.97 14.27
N THR A 177 -2.13 9.38 15.16
CA THR A 177 -3.61 9.49 15.18
C THR A 177 -4.05 10.15 16.48
N ILE A 178 -4.87 11.18 16.36
CA ILE A 178 -5.53 11.84 17.48
C ILE A 178 -7.02 11.78 17.22
N GLN A 179 -7.77 11.17 18.13
CA GLN A 179 -9.20 10.95 17.97
C GLN A 179 -9.96 11.41 19.20
N LYS A 180 -11.07 12.08 18.96
CA LYS A 180 -12.10 12.30 19.94
C LYS A 180 -13.39 11.66 19.46
N TYR A 181 -13.86 10.67 20.18
CA TYR A 181 -15.17 10.08 19.93
C TYR A 181 -16.28 11.09 20.20
N PHE A 182 -17.43 10.88 19.54
CA PHE A 182 -18.58 11.75 19.70
C PHE A 182 -19.00 11.83 21.18
N ASP A 183 -18.82 13.00 21.78
CA ASP A 183 -19.20 13.33 23.13
C ASP A 183 -19.47 14.85 23.20
N LYS A 184 -20.51 15.28 23.95
CA LYS A 184 -20.93 16.67 24.03
C LYS A 184 -21.14 17.35 22.68
N SER A 185 -21.75 16.58 21.74
CA SER A 185 -22.14 17.04 20.42
C SER A 185 -20.99 17.29 19.44
N PHE A 186 -19.74 16.86 19.72
CA PHE A 186 -18.67 16.99 18.76
C PHE A 186 -17.73 15.79 18.74
N PHE A 187 -17.08 15.58 17.60
CA PHE A 187 -16.04 14.58 17.39
C PHE A 187 -14.99 15.11 16.43
N PHE A 188 -13.81 14.56 16.47
CA PHE A 188 -12.80 14.73 15.41
C PHE A 188 -11.84 13.55 15.34
N LEU A 189 -11.23 13.40 14.17
CA LEU A 189 -10.13 12.50 13.89
C LEU A 189 -9.06 13.29 13.12
N PHE A 190 -7.87 13.30 13.65
CA PHE A 190 -6.65 13.69 12.95
C PHE A 190 -5.81 12.44 12.70
N SER A 191 -5.32 12.25 11.49
CA SER A 191 -4.28 11.27 11.19
C SER A 191 -3.22 11.92 10.33
N GLY A 192 -1.97 11.72 10.69
CA GLY A 192 -0.81 12.20 9.95
C GLY A 192 0.24 11.10 9.86
N THR A 193 0.82 10.94 8.69
CA THR A 193 1.91 9.99 8.43
C THR A 193 3.01 10.74 7.71
N VAL A 194 4.25 10.57 8.16
CA VAL A 194 5.46 10.93 7.43
C VAL A 194 6.21 9.64 7.10
N TYR A 195 6.63 9.49 5.85
CA TYR A 195 7.22 8.24 5.40
C TYR A 195 8.21 8.42 4.25
N ASN A 196 9.05 7.42 4.06
CA ASN A 196 9.89 7.29 2.89
C ASN A 196 9.73 5.89 2.29
N SER A 197 9.69 5.82 0.96
CA SER A 197 9.50 4.60 0.21
C SER A 197 10.45 4.58 -0.98
N GLN A 198 11.39 3.64 -0.99
CA GLN A 198 12.40 3.50 -2.03
C GLN A 198 12.47 2.07 -2.54
N TYR A 199 12.99 1.92 -3.76
CA TYR A 199 13.22 0.64 -4.40
C TYR A 199 14.45 0.70 -5.30
N ARG A 200 14.91 -0.46 -5.74
CA ARG A 200 15.87 -0.58 -6.84
C ARG A 200 15.40 -1.61 -7.86
N GLY A 201 15.60 -1.28 -9.12
CA GLY A 201 15.38 -2.17 -10.26
C GLY A 201 16.55 -3.12 -10.49
N SER A 202 16.58 -3.73 -11.68
CA SER A 202 17.68 -4.63 -12.08
C SER A 202 19.01 -3.92 -12.31
N ASP A 203 18.99 -2.60 -12.48
CA ASP A 203 20.21 -1.76 -12.57
C ASP A 203 20.85 -1.45 -11.18
N SER A 204 20.24 -1.92 -10.09
CA SER A 204 20.71 -1.76 -8.71
C SER A 204 20.80 -0.32 -8.21
N ILE A 205 20.11 0.64 -8.85
CA ILE A 205 20.08 2.05 -8.45
C ILE A 205 18.87 2.31 -7.54
N TRP A 206 19.09 2.89 -6.35
CA TRP A 206 18.01 3.29 -5.44
C TRP A 206 17.25 4.50 -5.98
N ARG A 207 15.92 4.39 -6.00
CA ARG A 207 14.99 5.42 -6.45
C ARG A 207 13.77 5.51 -5.53
N ASN A 208 13.10 6.65 -5.56
CA ASN A 208 11.79 6.75 -4.93
C ASN A 208 10.78 5.84 -5.64
N THR A 209 9.89 5.20 -4.89
CA THR A 209 8.71 4.59 -5.50
C THR A 209 7.79 5.67 -6.05
N SER A 210 6.95 5.32 -7.03
CA SER A 210 5.93 6.25 -7.56
C SER A 210 4.96 6.75 -6.48
N TYR A 211 4.87 6.04 -5.35
CA TYR A 211 4.00 6.36 -4.21
C TYR A 211 4.70 7.18 -3.11
N ASN A 212 5.99 7.52 -3.26
CA ASN A 212 6.74 8.24 -2.23
C ASN A 212 6.38 9.73 -2.18
N GLY A 213 5.15 10.02 -1.74
CA GLY A 213 4.67 11.37 -1.48
C GLY A 213 5.23 12.01 -0.20
N ASN A 214 5.94 11.25 0.64
CA ASN A 214 6.58 11.63 1.88
C ASN A 214 5.65 11.94 3.04
N TYR A 215 4.43 12.41 2.83
CA TYR A 215 3.46 12.64 3.90
C TYR A 215 2.01 12.51 3.43
N VAL A 216 1.13 12.18 4.37
CA VAL A 216 -0.33 12.27 4.23
C VAL A 216 -0.89 12.78 5.55
N VAL A 217 -1.77 13.78 5.48
CA VAL A 217 -2.49 14.34 6.63
C VAL A 217 -3.97 14.37 6.33
N ASN A 218 -4.77 13.86 7.27
CA ASN A 218 -6.22 13.94 7.24
C ASN A 218 -6.75 14.55 8.53
N PHE A 219 -7.67 15.45 8.41
CA PHE A 219 -8.47 15.94 9.51
C PHE A 219 -9.95 15.79 9.16
N LEU A 220 -10.71 15.17 10.03
CA LEU A 220 -12.16 15.03 9.92
C LEU A 220 -12.77 15.45 11.26
N GLY A 221 -13.78 16.29 11.24
CA GLY A 221 -14.47 16.66 12.45
C GLY A 221 -15.88 17.16 12.20
N GLY A 222 -16.69 17.14 13.25
CA GLY A 222 -18.04 17.63 13.16
C GLY A 222 -18.63 17.98 14.53
N LYS A 223 -19.61 18.88 14.50
CA LYS A 223 -20.35 19.30 15.67
C LYS A 223 -21.84 19.33 15.36
N GLU A 224 -22.64 18.88 16.32
CA GLU A 224 -24.10 18.97 16.28
C GLU A 224 -24.59 20.11 17.18
N PHE A 225 -25.54 20.86 16.65
CA PHE A 225 -26.21 21.98 17.34
C PHE A 225 -27.69 21.64 17.46
N LYS A 226 -28.22 21.65 18.67
CA LYS A 226 -29.64 21.52 18.90
C LYS A 226 -30.35 22.84 18.49
N VAL A 227 -31.39 22.73 17.69
CA VAL A 227 -32.20 23.85 17.20
C VAL A 227 -33.65 23.57 17.59
N GLY A 228 -34.10 24.23 18.65
CA GLY A 228 -35.38 23.90 19.29
C GLY A 228 -35.38 22.52 19.94
N GLU A 229 -36.57 21.97 20.23
CA GLU A 229 -36.71 20.71 20.96
C GLU A 229 -36.48 19.46 20.10
N ARG A 230 -36.71 19.54 18.78
CA ARG A 230 -36.78 18.37 17.89
C ARG A 230 -35.80 18.38 16.73
N SER A 231 -35.07 19.45 16.55
CA SER A 231 -34.16 19.58 15.41
C SER A 231 -32.70 19.63 15.82
N VAL A 232 -31.84 19.05 14.97
CA VAL A 232 -30.38 19.09 15.13
C VAL A 232 -29.78 19.49 13.80
N ILE A 233 -28.91 20.49 13.80
CA ILE A 233 -28.06 20.86 12.67
C ILE A 233 -26.68 20.31 12.95
N GLY A 234 -26.16 19.49 12.04
CA GLY A 234 -24.78 18.98 12.06
C GLY A 234 -23.95 19.75 11.04
N ILE A 235 -22.78 20.23 11.48
CA ILE A 235 -21.76 20.81 10.61
C ILE A 235 -20.50 19.96 10.76
N GLY A 236 -19.99 19.45 9.65
CA GLY A 236 -18.77 18.64 9.61
C GLY A 236 -17.89 19.04 8.45
N GLY A 237 -16.60 18.79 8.59
CA GLY A 237 -15.63 19.04 7.54
C GLY A 237 -14.54 17.97 7.51
N LYS A 238 -13.94 17.83 6.34
CA LYS A 238 -12.76 16.99 6.13
C LYS A 238 -11.73 17.78 5.34
N VAL A 239 -10.48 17.71 5.78
CA VAL A 239 -9.31 18.22 5.04
C VAL A 239 -8.36 17.08 4.82
N THR A 240 -7.87 16.96 3.60
CA THR A 240 -6.81 16.02 3.22
C THR A 240 -5.68 16.79 2.54
N ALA A 241 -4.46 16.58 3.00
CA ALA A 241 -3.25 17.07 2.35
C ALA A 241 -2.28 15.90 2.20
N ALA A 242 -1.64 15.78 1.05
CA ALA A 242 -0.67 14.72 0.78
C ALA A 242 0.40 15.22 -0.18
N GLY A 243 1.63 14.77 0.01
CA GLY A 243 2.69 15.04 -0.95
C GLY A 243 2.37 14.43 -2.31
N GLY A 244 2.78 15.10 -3.36
CA GLY A 244 2.54 14.70 -4.73
C GLY A 244 3.17 13.35 -5.08
N LYS A 245 2.60 12.65 -6.04
CA LYS A 245 3.20 11.43 -6.60
C LYS A 245 4.53 11.73 -7.26
N ARG A 246 5.40 10.73 -7.33
CA ARG A 246 6.66 10.80 -8.06
C ARG A 246 6.47 10.49 -9.55
N TYR A 247 7.30 11.09 -10.39
CA TYR A 247 7.34 10.83 -11.82
C TYR A 247 8.77 10.99 -12.37
N GLY A 248 9.04 10.41 -13.54
CA GLY A 248 10.33 10.49 -14.24
C GLY A 248 10.35 11.56 -15.32
N LEU A 249 11.54 12.00 -15.71
CA LEU A 249 11.73 12.79 -16.92
C LEU A 249 11.49 11.93 -18.16
N VAL A 250 10.76 12.49 -19.12
CA VAL A 250 10.58 11.88 -20.44
C VAL A 250 11.85 12.05 -21.26
N ASP A 251 12.33 10.98 -21.85
CA ASP A 251 13.35 11.01 -22.90
C ASP A 251 12.68 11.39 -24.23
N ILE A 252 12.75 12.65 -24.59
CA ILE A 252 12.06 13.20 -25.76
C ILE A 252 12.60 12.60 -27.05
N GLU A 253 13.90 12.39 -27.15
CA GLU A 253 14.56 11.87 -28.36
C GLU A 253 14.12 10.41 -28.60
N THR A 254 14.30 9.56 -27.61
CA THR A 254 13.90 8.15 -27.67
C THR A 254 12.39 7.99 -27.83
N SER A 255 11.59 8.79 -27.10
CA SER A 255 10.12 8.77 -27.22
C SER A 255 9.64 9.14 -28.61
N THR A 256 10.28 10.13 -29.24
CA THR A 256 9.92 10.54 -30.60
C THR A 256 10.27 9.48 -31.65
N ALA A 257 11.43 8.84 -31.48
CA ALA A 257 11.88 7.77 -32.38
C ALA A 257 10.98 6.52 -32.24
N MET A 258 10.62 6.15 -31.02
CA MET A 258 9.81 4.95 -30.70
C MET A 258 8.30 5.19 -30.78
N LYS A 259 7.86 6.46 -30.90
CA LYS A 259 6.45 6.90 -30.86
C LYS A 259 5.71 6.45 -29.59
N GLU A 260 6.44 6.30 -28.50
CA GLU A 260 5.97 5.86 -27.20
C GLU A 260 6.59 6.74 -26.11
N ILE A 261 5.91 6.93 -24.96
CA ILE A 261 6.48 7.67 -23.84
C ILE A 261 7.54 6.81 -23.15
N ILE A 262 8.80 7.16 -23.35
CA ILE A 262 9.96 6.55 -22.70
C ILE A 262 10.49 7.53 -21.63
N PHE A 263 10.70 7.02 -20.42
CA PHE A 263 11.30 7.78 -19.34
C PHE A 263 12.82 7.51 -19.26
N GLN A 264 13.56 8.51 -18.84
CA GLN A 264 14.99 8.35 -18.56
C GLN A 264 15.16 7.49 -17.30
N ASP A 265 15.78 6.34 -17.43
CA ASP A 265 16.00 5.42 -16.28
C ASP A 265 16.75 6.07 -15.12
N SER A 266 17.73 6.93 -15.41
CA SER A 266 18.51 7.65 -14.40
C SER A 266 17.69 8.64 -13.57
N MET A 267 16.60 9.18 -14.12
CA MET A 267 15.73 10.19 -13.52
C MET A 267 14.33 9.64 -13.23
N PHE A 268 14.17 8.31 -13.22
CA PHE A 268 12.86 7.68 -13.00
C PHE A 268 12.41 7.89 -11.55
N ASN A 269 11.21 8.46 -11.35
CA ASN A 269 10.64 8.83 -10.04
C ASN A 269 11.45 9.87 -9.23
N ASP A 270 12.32 10.65 -9.88
CA ASP A 270 13.12 11.67 -9.20
C ASP A 270 12.32 12.97 -8.97
N LEU A 271 11.43 13.30 -9.90
CA LEU A 271 10.57 14.47 -9.81
C LEU A 271 9.31 14.19 -9.01
N GLN A 272 8.67 15.25 -8.51
CA GLN A 272 7.46 15.17 -7.71
C GLN A 272 6.40 16.16 -8.21
N PHE A 273 5.15 15.70 -8.38
CA PHE A 273 4.02 16.56 -8.64
C PHE A 273 3.74 17.50 -7.46
N PRO A 274 3.04 18.63 -7.69
CA PRO A 274 2.55 19.48 -6.61
C PRO A 274 1.72 18.68 -5.60
N ASP A 275 1.73 19.14 -4.36
CA ASP A 275 1.00 18.51 -3.28
C ASP A 275 -0.51 18.50 -3.54
N TYR A 276 -1.16 17.45 -3.11
CA TYR A 276 -2.60 17.31 -3.16
C TYR A 276 -3.24 17.97 -1.94
N PHE A 277 -4.26 18.77 -2.17
CA PHE A 277 -5.09 19.36 -1.13
C PHE A 277 -6.56 19.24 -1.49
N ARG A 278 -7.38 18.83 -0.49
CA ARG A 278 -8.83 18.79 -0.62
C ARG A 278 -9.50 19.16 0.69
N ALA A 279 -10.52 20.00 0.60
CA ALA A 279 -11.41 20.33 1.72
C ALA A 279 -12.86 20.02 1.34
N ASP A 280 -13.57 19.35 2.24
CA ASP A 280 -14.98 19.01 2.09
C ASP A 280 -15.76 19.59 3.29
N LEU A 281 -16.93 20.17 3.04
CA LEU A 281 -17.88 20.66 4.04
C LEU A 281 -19.18 19.87 3.94
N LYS A 282 -19.71 19.44 5.08
CA LYS A 282 -21.01 18.78 5.19
C LYS A 282 -21.90 19.52 6.16
N ILE A 283 -23.10 19.87 5.71
CA ILE A 283 -24.17 20.40 6.56
C ILE A 283 -25.31 19.40 6.51
N SER A 284 -25.85 19.04 7.66
CA SER A 284 -26.99 18.14 7.78
C SER A 284 -28.01 18.72 8.73
N TRP A 285 -29.28 18.49 8.44
CA TRP A 285 -30.40 18.80 9.31
C TRP A 285 -31.20 17.55 9.57
N ARG A 286 -31.47 17.25 10.83
CA ARG A 286 -32.28 16.12 11.28
C ARG A 286 -33.39 16.63 12.17
N LYS A 287 -34.63 16.29 11.84
CA LYS A 287 -35.81 16.49 12.68
C LYS A 287 -36.23 15.14 13.26
N ASN A 288 -36.33 15.05 14.57
CA ASN A 288 -36.86 13.89 15.26
C ASN A 288 -38.38 14.00 15.32
N ASP A 289 -39.13 13.08 14.74
CA ASP A 289 -40.56 13.00 14.86
C ASP A 289 -40.92 11.98 15.96
N ASP A 290 -41.89 12.34 16.83
CA ASP A 290 -42.35 11.48 17.93
C ASP A 290 -43.26 10.33 17.45
N ARG A 291 -43.32 10.06 16.13
CA ARG A 291 -44.07 8.95 15.56
C ARG A 291 -43.17 7.74 15.39
N VAL A 292 -43.17 6.88 16.34
CA VAL A 292 -42.93 5.44 16.22
C VAL A 292 -44.16 4.74 16.76
#